data_4518f25f652c27a78eae4caae33f2eeb
#
_entry.id   4518f25f652c27a78eae4caae33f2eeb
#
_cell.length_a   1.000
_cell.length_b   1.000
_cell.length_c   1.000
_cell.angle_alpha   90.00
_cell.angle_beta   90.00
_cell.angle_gamma   90.00
#
_symmetry.space_group_name_H-M   'P 1'
#
loop_
_entity.id
_entity.type
_entity.pdbx_description
1 polymer ?
#
loop_
_entity_poly.entity_id
_entity_poly.type
_entity_poly.pdbx_seq_one_letter_code
_entity_poly.pdbx_strand_id
1 'polypeptide(L)'
;DVIGRIYEYFLNKFAKNVAQDDGVFFTPKSLVKMIVNVLEPAHGVLLDPACGSGGMFVQTGDFVNHAGMIANNTMTFYGQEKVEYNAKLCLMNMAVHGLTGVIKSGDEANTFYHDAHNLNGCCDYVMANPPFNVDKVKSESAQSAGRLPFGLPGVNKAKEVGNANYLWVSYFYSYLNEHGRAGFVMASSATDSQGKDKDIREKLIQTGHVDVMMSVGNNFFYTKSLPCSLWFLDKGKPEHLLDTVLFIDARNYYTVVDRTQNEWSDWQLKNLDAIVWLYRGEVDKYKGLLAEYHAELADDRPFAEIQAALEQNVQAKREEAKAAVDAAPRKER
;
A
#
# COMPACT_ATOMS: atom_id res chain seq x y z
N ASP A 1 20.43 1.03 -10.93
CA ASP A 1 21.21 0.08 -10.14
C ASP A 1 21.01 -1.34 -10.65
N VAL A 2 22.06 -1.88 -11.32
CA VAL A 2 22.00 -3.22 -11.95
C VAL A 2 22.03 -4.31 -10.90
N ILE A 3 22.83 -4.15 -9.83
CA ILE A 3 22.99 -5.14 -8.76
C ILE A 3 21.70 -5.29 -7.97
N GLY A 4 21.05 -4.18 -7.64
CA GLY A 4 19.77 -4.18 -6.95
C GLY A 4 18.67 -4.90 -7.75
N ARG A 5 18.59 -4.67 -9.06
CA ARG A 5 17.64 -5.39 -9.95
C ARG A 5 17.92 -6.88 -10.06
N ILE A 6 19.18 -7.27 -10.11
CA ILE A 6 19.59 -8.69 -10.10
C ILE A 6 19.17 -9.32 -8.77
N TYR A 7 19.45 -8.66 -7.65
CA TYR A 7 19.06 -9.14 -6.31
C TYR A 7 17.54 -9.28 -6.19
N GLU A 8 16.76 -8.27 -6.59
CA GLU A 8 15.28 -8.34 -6.60
C GLU A 8 14.77 -9.51 -7.47
N TYR A 9 15.39 -9.74 -8.63
CA TYR A 9 15.02 -10.87 -9.47
C TYR A 9 15.19 -12.22 -8.76
N PHE A 10 16.32 -12.41 -8.08
CA PHE A 10 16.55 -13.63 -7.30
C PHE A 10 15.65 -13.72 -6.09
N LEU A 11 15.42 -12.63 -5.36
CA LEU A 11 14.46 -12.58 -4.26
C LEU A 11 13.05 -12.99 -4.72
N ASN A 12 12.57 -12.46 -5.82
CA ASN A 12 11.25 -12.80 -6.37
C ASN A 12 11.17 -14.26 -6.83
N LYS A 13 12.23 -14.78 -7.44
CA LYS A 13 12.32 -16.21 -7.79
C LYS A 13 12.33 -17.09 -6.56
N PHE A 14 13.08 -16.71 -5.55
CA PHE A 14 13.15 -17.41 -4.26
C PHE A 14 11.79 -17.40 -3.56
N ALA A 15 11.11 -16.23 -3.51
CA ALA A 15 9.79 -16.09 -2.95
C ALA A 15 8.76 -17.02 -3.60
N LYS A 16 8.78 -17.15 -4.93
CA LYS A 16 7.86 -18.05 -5.67
C LYS A 16 8.10 -19.52 -5.36
N ASN A 17 9.35 -19.91 -5.06
CA ASN A 17 9.73 -21.30 -4.92
C ASN A 17 9.78 -21.80 -3.46
N VAL A 18 10.06 -20.92 -2.50
CA VAL A 18 10.34 -21.29 -1.09
C VAL A 18 9.27 -20.79 -0.12
N ALA A 19 8.46 -19.83 -0.49
CA ALA A 19 7.44 -19.25 0.39
C ALA A 19 6.33 -20.22 0.83
N GLN A 20 6.33 -21.45 0.35
CA GLN A 20 5.37 -22.48 0.79
C GLN A 20 5.77 -23.15 2.11
N ASP A 21 7.05 -23.20 2.44
CA ASP A 21 7.51 -24.03 3.57
C ASP A 21 7.98 -23.26 4.82
N ASP A 22 8.46 -22.00 4.73
CA ASP A 22 9.18 -21.34 5.84
C ASP A 22 8.62 -20.00 6.33
N GLY A 23 7.41 -19.62 5.95
CA GLY A 23 6.80 -18.37 6.44
C GLY A 23 7.50 -17.09 5.95
N VAL A 24 8.30 -17.18 4.90
CA VAL A 24 8.92 -16.01 4.24
C VAL A 24 7.89 -15.39 3.32
N PHE A 25 7.33 -14.25 3.73
CA PHE A 25 6.37 -13.51 2.92
C PHE A 25 7.05 -12.31 2.27
N PHE A 26 7.03 -12.28 0.93
CA PHE A 26 7.45 -11.11 0.18
C PHE A 26 6.23 -10.27 -0.20
N THR A 27 6.29 -8.99 0.12
CA THR A 27 5.23 -8.07 -0.29
C THR A 27 5.34 -7.79 -1.78
N PRO A 28 4.26 -7.93 -2.56
CA PRO A 28 4.26 -7.63 -3.97
C PRO A 28 4.71 -6.20 -4.26
N LYS A 29 5.63 -6.04 -5.19
CA LYS A 29 6.27 -4.75 -5.49
C LYS A 29 5.26 -3.65 -5.85
N SER A 30 4.21 -3.98 -6.60
CA SER A 30 3.19 -2.99 -6.98
C SER A 30 2.38 -2.49 -5.79
N LEU A 31 2.09 -3.35 -4.79
CA LEU A 31 1.43 -2.91 -3.55
C LEU A 31 2.32 -1.98 -2.74
N VAL A 32 3.61 -2.30 -2.65
CA VAL A 32 4.58 -1.44 -1.94
C VAL A 32 4.72 -0.09 -2.62
N LYS A 33 4.84 -0.07 -3.95
CA LYS A 33 4.89 1.19 -4.73
C LYS A 33 3.64 2.04 -4.49
N MET A 34 2.45 1.43 -4.46
CA MET A 34 1.21 2.16 -4.20
C MET A 34 1.20 2.80 -2.82
N ILE A 35 1.63 2.06 -1.79
CA ILE A 35 1.73 2.59 -0.43
C ILE A 35 2.69 3.78 -0.39
N VAL A 36 3.89 3.63 -0.93
CA VAL A 36 4.90 4.68 -0.95
C VAL A 36 4.41 5.91 -1.71
N ASN A 37 3.77 5.72 -2.86
CA ASN A 37 3.26 6.82 -3.69
C ASN A 37 2.17 7.63 -2.97
N VAL A 38 1.28 6.97 -2.22
CA VAL A 38 0.24 7.67 -1.44
C VAL A 38 0.82 8.40 -0.24
N LEU A 39 1.81 7.82 0.43
CA LEU A 39 2.44 8.44 1.60
C LEU A 39 3.41 9.57 1.25
N GLU A 40 4.00 9.55 0.05
CA GLU A 40 4.93 10.57 -0.46
C GLU A 40 6.06 10.89 0.54
N PRO A 41 6.86 9.88 0.98
CA PRO A 41 7.91 10.11 1.95
C PRO A 41 8.99 11.04 1.39
N ALA A 42 9.42 12.01 2.19
CA ALA A 42 10.44 12.97 1.81
C ALA A 42 11.59 13.01 2.83
N HIS A 43 11.25 13.08 4.12
CA HIS A 43 12.21 13.19 5.21
C HIS A 43 11.62 12.68 6.51
N GLY A 44 12.45 12.24 7.42
CA GLY A 44 12.06 11.84 8.76
C GLY A 44 12.23 10.36 9.06
N VAL A 45 11.55 9.92 10.09
CA VAL A 45 11.63 8.56 10.62
C VAL A 45 10.57 7.68 9.97
N LEU A 46 11.01 6.59 9.35
CA LEU A 46 10.15 5.54 8.81
C LEU A 46 10.36 4.25 9.60
N LEU A 47 9.27 3.67 10.09
CA LEU A 47 9.24 2.38 10.76
C LEU A 47 8.43 1.38 9.93
N ASP A 48 9.01 0.20 9.73
CA ASP A 48 8.28 -1.01 9.35
C ASP A 48 8.40 -2.04 10.48
N PRO A 49 7.35 -2.21 11.29
CA PRO A 49 7.41 -3.09 12.47
C PRO A 49 7.18 -4.59 12.15
N ALA A 50 7.07 -4.93 10.88
CA ALA A 50 7.01 -6.30 10.34
C ALA A 50 7.74 -6.35 9.01
N CYS A 51 9.04 -5.95 9.01
CA CYS A 51 9.72 -5.51 7.80
C CYS A 51 10.08 -6.62 6.80
N GLY A 52 10.03 -7.88 7.21
CA GLY A 52 10.33 -8.99 6.32
C GLY A 52 11.65 -8.81 5.59
N SER A 53 11.65 -8.84 4.27
CA SER A 53 12.83 -8.63 3.41
C SER A 53 13.16 -7.15 3.12
N GLY A 54 12.45 -6.20 3.71
CA GLY A 54 12.75 -4.76 3.58
C GLY A 54 12.22 -4.08 2.32
N GLY A 55 11.22 -4.64 1.67
CA GLY A 55 10.64 -4.06 0.45
C GLY A 55 10.13 -2.63 0.62
N MET A 56 9.55 -2.30 1.79
CA MET A 56 9.08 -0.93 2.09
C MET A 56 10.23 0.08 2.10
N PHE A 57 11.38 -0.29 2.67
CA PHE A 57 12.56 0.58 2.72
C PHE A 57 13.15 0.83 1.34
N VAL A 58 13.28 -0.23 0.54
CA VAL A 58 13.85 -0.14 -0.82
C VAL A 58 12.98 0.75 -1.72
N GLN A 59 11.69 0.56 -1.73
CA GLN A 59 10.79 1.37 -2.55
C GLN A 59 10.72 2.83 -2.06
N THR A 60 10.81 3.05 -0.74
CA THR A 60 10.92 4.41 -0.19
C THR A 60 12.22 5.08 -0.62
N GLY A 61 13.34 4.37 -0.55
CA GLY A 61 14.62 4.86 -1.02
C GLY A 61 14.59 5.27 -2.49
N ASP A 62 14.03 4.43 -3.34
CA ASP A 62 13.84 4.72 -4.77
C ASP A 62 12.97 5.96 -4.98
N PHE A 63 11.85 6.07 -4.27
CA PHE A 63 10.94 7.22 -4.37
C PHE A 63 11.64 8.53 -3.99
N VAL A 64 12.33 8.56 -2.86
CA VAL A 64 13.05 9.75 -2.38
C VAL A 64 14.18 10.14 -3.32
N ASN A 65 14.94 9.16 -3.83
CA ASN A 65 16.03 9.42 -4.77
C ASN A 65 15.51 9.94 -6.13
N HIS A 66 14.38 9.43 -6.63
CA HIS A 66 13.74 9.94 -7.85
C HIS A 66 13.20 11.38 -7.70
N ALA A 67 12.86 11.79 -6.48
CA ALA A 67 12.51 13.17 -6.18
C ALA A 67 13.72 14.12 -6.10
N GLY A 68 14.94 13.64 -6.42
CA GLY A 68 16.17 14.43 -6.42
C GLY A 68 16.83 14.59 -5.05
N MET A 69 16.38 13.83 -4.04
CA MET A 69 16.97 13.79 -2.71
C MET A 69 17.86 12.55 -2.56
N ILE A 70 18.64 12.50 -1.47
CA ILE A 70 19.43 11.34 -1.10
C ILE A 70 18.78 10.68 0.12
N ALA A 71 18.22 9.48 -0.05
CA ALA A 71 17.41 8.81 0.97
C ALA A 71 18.14 8.67 2.31
N ASN A 72 19.43 8.29 2.32
CA ASN A 72 20.21 8.17 3.54
C ASN A 72 20.45 9.50 4.28
N ASN A 73 20.30 10.64 3.61
CA ASN A 73 20.48 11.95 4.22
C ASN A 73 19.18 12.51 4.78
N THR A 74 18.04 12.11 4.23
CA THR A 74 16.73 12.67 4.59
C THR A 74 15.87 11.72 5.39
N MET A 75 16.08 10.40 5.25
CA MET A 75 15.30 9.36 5.91
C MET A 75 16.12 8.58 6.92
N THR A 76 15.47 8.21 8.02
CA THR A 76 16.01 7.24 9.00
C THR A 76 15.08 6.02 9.00
N PHE A 77 15.63 4.86 8.65
CA PHE A 77 14.88 3.61 8.53
C PHE A 77 15.04 2.75 9.78
N TYR A 78 13.91 2.34 10.36
CA TYR A 78 13.85 1.39 11.47
C TYR A 78 12.96 0.22 11.11
N GLY A 79 13.41 -1.00 11.44
CA GLY A 79 12.64 -2.21 11.21
C GLY A 79 12.62 -3.13 12.42
N GLN A 80 11.53 -3.87 12.57
CA GLN A 80 11.41 -4.99 13.47
C GLN A 80 10.98 -6.23 12.70
N GLU A 81 11.66 -7.35 12.93
CA GLU A 81 11.34 -8.63 12.32
C GLU A 81 11.60 -9.76 13.32
N LYS A 82 10.56 -10.55 13.61
CA LYS A 82 10.67 -11.66 14.56
C LYS A 82 11.62 -12.77 14.06
N VAL A 83 11.61 -13.03 12.75
CA VAL A 83 12.41 -14.09 12.14
C VAL A 83 13.77 -13.54 11.74
N GLU A 84 14.84 -14.00 12.40
CA GLU A 84 16.20 -13.50 12.16
C GLU A 84 16.68 -13.67 10.71
N TYR A 85 16.28 -14.73 10.05
CA TYR A 85 16.62 -14.97 8.65
C TYR A 85 16.06 -13.87 7.75
N ASN A 86 14.80 -13.49 7.95
CA ASN A 86 14.18 -12.38 7.20
C ASN A 86 14.87 -11.04 7.48
N ALA A 87 15.27 -10.79 8.72
CA ALA A 87 16.00 -9.58 9.07
C ALA A 87 17.36 -9.51 8.36
N LYS A 88 18.05 -10.63 8.21
CA LYS A 88 19.30 -10.70 7.42
C LYS A 88 19.03 -10.41 5.93
N LEU A 89 17.95 -10.94 5.37
CA LEU A 89 17.54 -10.62 4.00
C LEU A 89 17.21 -9.13 3.84
N CYS A 90 16.56 -8.54 4.84
CA CYS A 90 16.27 -7.10 4.86
C CYS A 90 17.56 -6.27 4.80
N LEU A 91 18.53 -6.55 5.66
CA LEU A 91 19.80 -5.85 5.68
C LEU A 91 20.58 -6.00 4.37
N MET A 92 20.59 -7.21 3.80
CA MET A 92 21.20 -7.44 2.48
C MET A 92 20.51 -6.65 1.38
N ASN A 93 19.17 -6.65 1.36
CA ASN A 93 18.37 -5.92 0.39
C ASN A 93 18.64 -4.42 0.47
N MET A 94 18.65 -3.86 1.69
CA MET A 94 18.99 -2.46 1.90
C MET A 94 20.42 -2.14 1.43
N ALA A 95 21.39 -2.97 1.78
CA ALA A 95 22.79 -2.77 1.41
C ALA A 95 23.01 -2.75 -0.12
N VAL A 96 22.40 -3.68 -0.86
CA VAL A 96 22.55 -3.71 -2.33
C VAL A 96 21.85 -2.53 -3.03
N HIS A 97 20.91 -1.89 -2.36
CA HIS A 97 20.26 -0.64 -2.83
C HIS A 97 20.90 0.63 -2.23
N GLY A 98 22.04 0.48 -1.53
CA GLY A 98 22.77 1.61 -0.97
C GLY A 98 22.06 2.29 0.20
N LEU A 99 21.16 1.59 0.89
CA LEU A 99 20.41 2.11 2.03
C LEU A 99 21.01 1.63 3.35
N THR A 100 20.91 2.46 4.37
CA THR A 100 21.26 2.13 5.76
C THR A 100 20.04 2.23 6.65
N GLY A 101 19.95 1.34 7.65
CA GLY A 101 18.86 1.35 8.62
C GLY A 101 19.18 0.50 9.83
N VAL A 102 18.37 0.61 10.86
CA VAL A 102 18.51 -0.16 12.10
C VAL A 102 17.40 -1.21 12.14
N ILE A 103 17.79 -2.47 11.99
CA ILE A 103 16.87 -3.61 11.99
C ILE A 103 17.13 -4.46 13.23
N LYS A 104 16.10 -4.61 14.07
CA LYS A 104 16.11 -5.52 15.20
C LYS A 104 15.35 -6.80 14.86
N SER A 105 15.83 -7.92 15.39
CA SER A 105 15.28 -9.24 15.10
C SER A 105 15.16 -10.12 16.35
N GLY A 106 14.44 -11.23 16.21
CA GLY A 106 14.21 -12.19 17.29
C GLY A 106 13.02 -11.83 18.17
N ASP A 107 12.93 -12.51 19.32
CA ASP A 107 11.77 -12.35 20.21
C ASP A 107 11.64 -10.94 20.79
N GLU A 108 12.74 -10.25 21.02
CA GLU A 108 12.76 -8.86 21.50
C GLU A 108 12.29 -7.86 20.42
N ALA A 109 12.25 -8.28 19.17
CA ALA A 109 11.69 -7.54 18.05
C ALA A 109 10.26 -7.99 17.66
N ASN A 110 9.65 -8.86 18.46
CA ASN A 110 8.24 -9.21 18.29
C ASN A 110 7.36 -8.00 18.60
N THR A 111 6.85 -7.37 17.56
CA THR A 111 6.08 -6.12 17.67
C THR A 111 4.82 -6.25 18.51
N PHE A 112 4.23 -7.42 18.63
CA PHE A 112 3.08 -7.60 19.52
C PHE A 112 3.40 -7.23 20.97
N TYR A 113 4.65 -7.42 21.41
CA TYR A 113 5.05 -7.24 22.81
C TYR A 113 6.12 -6.17 23.01
N HIS A 114 6.76 -5.68 21.94
CA HIS A 114 7.91 -4.79 22.05
C HIS A 114 7.85 -3.64 21.05
N ASP A 115 8.04 -2.44 21.56
CA ASP A 115 8.49 -1.26 20.80
C ASP A 115 10.01 -1.19 20.91
N ALA A 116 10.70 -2.01 20.10
CA ALA A 116 12.10 -2.29 20.24
C ALA A 116 13.02 -1.07 20.01
N HIS A 117 12.53 -0.08 19.29
CA HIS A 117 13.27 1.16 18.98
C HIS A 117 12.79 2.37 19.80
N ASN A 118 11.80 2.19 20.69
CA ASN A 118 11.17 3.28 21.46
C ASN A 118 10.62 4.40 20.55
N LEU A 119 9.88 4.02 19.50
CA LEU A 119 9.37 4.93 18.49
C LEU A 119 7.87 5.26 18.62
N ASN A 120 7.22 4.84 19.70
CA ASN A 120 5.82 5.17 19.90
C ASN A 120 5.60 6.68 19.88
N GLY A 121 4.74 7.16 18.99
CA GLY A 121 4.46 8.59 18.80
C GLY A 121 5.57 9.39 18.09
N CYS A 122 6.60 8.74 17.53
CA CYS A 122 7.78 9.40 16.97
C CYS A 122 7.91 9.29 15.46
N CYS A 123 7.10 8.45 14.78
CA CYS A 123 7.30 8.15 13.38
C CYS A 123 6.61 9.18 12.47
N ASP A 124 7.34 9.65 11.46
CA ASP A 124 6.78 10.42 10.34
C ASP A 124 6.03 9.49 9.39
N TYR A 125 6.54 8.27 9.20
CA TYR A 125 5.93 7.24 8.34
C TYR A 125 5.95 5.87 9.02
N VAL A 126 4.84 5.14 8.86
CA VAL A 126 4.74 3.72 9.20
C VAL A 126 4.23 2.99 7.96
N MET A 127 4.97 2.01 7.49
CA MET A 127 4.60 1.19 6.35
C MET A 127 4.75 -0.27 6.71
N ALA A 128 3.76 -1.09 6.40
CA ALA A 128 3.85 -2.50 6.74
C ALA A 128 2.95 -3.39 5.87
N ASN A 129 3.37 -4.64 5.73
CA ASN A 129 2.54 -5.76 5.35
C ASN A 129 2.60 -6.81 6.47
N PRO A 130 1.79 -6.66 7.53
CA PRO A 130 1.84 -7.55 8.67
C PRO A 130 1.25 -8.92 8.35
N PRO A 131 1.58 -9.97 9.12
CA PRO A 131 0.89 -11.25 9.00
C PRO A 131 -0.58 -11.10 9.39
N PHE A 132 -1.49 -11.62 8.54
CA PHE A 132 -2.93 -11.54 8.75
C PHE A 132 -3.44 -12.64 9.66
N ASN A 133 -4.50 -12.33 10.42
CA ASN A 133 -5.27 -13.29 11.19
C ASN A 133 -4.44 -14.11 12.19
N VAL A 134 -3.40 -13.52 12.75
CA VAL A 134 -2.61 -14.17 13.81
C VAL A 134 -3.47 -14.30 15.07
N ASP A 135 -3.48 -15.47 15.65
CA ASP A 135 -4.17 -15.80 16.88
C ASP A 135 -3.23 -15.98 18.08
N LYS A 136 -3.78 -16.20 19.25
CA LYS A 136 -3.05 -16.54 20.48
C LYS A 136 -2.01 -15.50 20.93
N VAL A 137 -2.21 -14.25 20.61
CA VAL A 137 -1.38 -13.17 21.15
C VAL A 137 -1.80 -12.94 22.60
N LYS A 138 -0.82 -12.96 23.51
CA LYS A 138 -1.05 -12.77 24.95
C LYS A 138 -1.56 -11.36 25.23
N SER A 139 -2.81 -11.23 25.68
CA SER A 139 -3.46 -9.94 25.86
C SER A 139 -2.80 -9.06 26.92
N GLU A 140 -2.38 -9.65 28.04
CA GLU A 140 -1.71 -8.93 29.13
C GLU A 140 -0.36 -8.35 28.67
N SER A 141 0.43 -9.13 27.92
CA SER A 141 1.73 -8.68 27.40
C SER A 141 1.55 -7.58 26.34
N ALA A 142 0.58 -7.73 25.44
CA ALA A 142 0.28 -6.70 24.44
C ALA A 142 -0.20 -5.41 25.10
N GLN A 143 -1.04 -5.50 26.12
CA GLN A 143 -1.53 -4.35 26.86
C GLN A 143 -0.42 -3.64 27.64
N SER A 144 0.45 -4.40 28.31
CA SER A 144 1.59 -3.88 29.07
C SER A 144 2.61 -3.17 28.19
N ALA A 145 2.77 -3.62 26.93
CA ALA A 145 3.65 -2.98 25.96
C ALA A 145 3.15 -1.61 25.48
N GLY A 146 1.89 -1.25 25.78
CA GLY A 146 1.27 -0.01 25.33
C GLY A 146 0.86 -0.05 23.86
N ARG A 147 0.68 1.13 23.24
CA ARG A 147 0.31 1.31 21.83
C ARG A 147 -1.10 0.83 21.45
N LEU A 148 -2.00 0.80 22.41
CA LEU A 148 -3.41 0.41 22.24
C LEU A 148 -4.36 1.58 22.58
N PRO A 149 -4.33 2.68 21.79
CA PRO A 149 -5.12 3.88 22.12
C PRO A 149 -6.64 3.65 22.05
N PHE A 150 -7.08 2.59 21.35
CA PHE A 150 -8.49 2.26 21.17
C PHE A 150 -8.95 1.05 21.99
N GLY A 151 -8.07 0.47 22.78
CA GLY A 151 -8.31 -0.71 23.59
C GLY A 151 -7.92 -2.03 22.92
N LEU A 152 -8.13 -3.13 23.63
CA LEU A 152 -7.86 -4.48 23.15
C LEU A 152 -8.94 -4.98 22.18
N PRO A 153 -8.56 -5.73 21.14
CA PRO A 153 -9.47 -6.60 20.40
C PRO A 153 -10.12 -7.67 21.29
N GLY A 154 -10.98 -8.49 20.69
CA GLY A 154 -11.62 -9.58 21.42
C GLY A 154 -10.62 -10.55 22.03
N VAL A 155 -10.81 -10.85 23.32
CA VAL A 155 -9.95 -11.75 24.12
C VAL A 155 -10.75 -12.99 24.48
N ASN A 156 -10.13 -14.17 24.31
CA ASN A 156 -10.72 -15.46 24.67
C ASN A 156 -10.56 -15.79 26.17
N LYS A 157 -11.12 -16.92 26.60
CA LYS A 157 -11.03 -17.38 28.01
C LYS A 157 -9.59 -17.66 28.48
N ALA A 158 -8.67 -17.94 27.54
CA ALA A 158 -7.26 -18.15 27.82
C ALA A 158 -6.47 -16.85 27.91
N LYS A 159 -7.13 -15.70 27.92
CA LYS A 159 -6.53 -14.35 27.91
C LYS A 159 -5.66 -14.09 26.68
N GLU A 160 -6.07 -14.62 25.55
CA GLU A 160 -5.39 -14.44 24.26
C GLU A 160 -6.29 -13.65 23.30
N VAL A 161 -5.67 -12.77 22.50
CA VAL A 161 -6.35 -12.09 21.40
C VAL A 161 -6.61 -13.12 20.29
N GLY A 162 -7.88 -13.27 19.90
CA GLY A 162 -8.31 -14.27 18.94
C GLY A 162 -7.96 -13.93 17.50
N ASN A 163 -7.82 -12.65 17.18
CA ASN A 163 -7.36 -12.14 15.88
C ASN A 163 -6.62 -10.83 16.09
N ALA A 164 -5.37 -10.79 15.67
CA ALA A 164 -4.46 -9.68 15.90
C ALA A 164 -4.50 -8.55 14.84
N ASN A 165 -5.39 -8.62 13.86
CA ASN A 165 -5.44 -7.59 12.80
C ASN A 165 -5.59 -6.18 13.40
N TYR A 166 -6.46 -6.00 14.39
CA TYR A 166 -6.65 -4.70 15.04
C TYR A 166 -5.63 -4.35 16.11
N LEU A 167 -4.76 -5.28 16.53
CA LEU A 167 -3.52 -4.93 17.22
C LEU A 167 -2.59 -4.18 16.27
N TRP A 168 -2.39 -4.71 15.08
CA TRP A 168 -1.58 -4.06 14.04
C TRP A 168 -2.10 -2.67 13.70
N VAL A 169 -3.39 -2.53 13.43
CA VAL A 169 -3.99 -1.23 13.10
C VAL A 169 -3.75 -0.21 14.23
N SER A 170 -3.95 -0.60 15.47
CA SER A 170 -3.72 0.26 16.64
C SER A 170 -2.24 0.63 16.80
N TYR A 171 -1.33 -0.31 16.61
CA TYR A 171 0.10 -0.05 16.69
C TYR A 171 0.57 0.92 15.61
N PHE A 172 0.15 0.72 14.37
CA PHE A 172 0.54 1.62 13.27
C PHE A 172 0.07 3.05 13.54
N TYR A 173 -1.14 3.22 14.03
CA TYR A 173 -1.64 4.53 14.43
C TYR A 173 -0.84 5.12 15.61
N SER A 174 -0.57 4.32 16.64
CA SER A 174 0.12 4.76 17.85
C SER A 174 1.57 5.19 17.60
N TYR A 175 2.26 4.56 16.66
CA TYR A 175 3.63 4.93 16.31
C TYR A 175 3.74 6.31 15.65
N LEU A 176 2.68 6.81 15.01
CA LEU A 176 2.72 8.07 14.28
C LEU A 176 2.87 9.27 15.23
N ASN A 177 3.72 10.21 14.84
CA ASN A 177 3.74 11.55 15.44
C ASN A 177 2.51 12.36 14.98
N GLU A 178 2.40 13.62 15.42
CA GLU A 178 1.23 14.47 15.16
C GLU A 178 0.96 14.76 13.68
N HIS A 179 1.95 14.57 12.81
CA HIS A 179 1.85 14.79 11.37
C HIS A 179 2.12 13.53 10.55
N GLY A 180 2.28 12.40 11.23
CA GLY A 180 2.69 11.15 10.62
C GLY A 180 1.62 10.53 9.72
N ARG A 181 2.09 9.78 8.73
CA ARG A 181 1.27 9.00 7.80
C ARG A 181 1.60 7.52 7.90
N ALA A 182 0.58 6.67 7.91
CA ALA A 182 0.72 5.23 7.84
C ALA A 182 0.06 4.69 6.57
N GLY A 183 0.69 3.69 5.96
CA GLY A 183 0.12 2.93 4.86
C GLY A 183 0.46 1.46 5.05
N PHE A 184 -0.53 0.58 5.01
CA PHE A 184 -0.33 -0.83 5.28
C PHE A 184 -1.32 -1.72 4.54
N VAL A 185 -0.92 -2.96 4.35
CA VAL A 185 -1.76 -4.01 3.78
C VAL A 185 -2.56 -4.67 4.89
N MET A 186 -3.82 -4.97 4.63
CA MET A 186 -4.69 -5.66 5.58
C MET A 186 -5.59 -6.65 4.87
N ALA A 187 -5.94 -7.74 5.56
CA ALA A 187 -6.94 -8.69 5.07
C ALA A 187 -8.26 -7.98 4.80
N SER A 188 -8.95 -8.33 3.71
CA SER A 188 -10.26 -7.74 3.37
C SER A 188 -11.29 -7.91 4.48
N SER A 189 -11.24 -9.03 5.22
CA SER A 189 -12.15 -9.30 6.35
C SER A 189 -12.02 -8.31 7.50
N ALA A 190 -10.93 -7.55 7.60
CA ALA A 190 -10.76 -6.55 8.64
C ALA A 190 -11.72 -5.36 8.48
N THR A 191 -12.20 -5.09 7.27
CA THR A 191 -13.11 -3.96 7.01
C THR A 191 -14.54 -4.17 7.52
N ASP A 192 -14.95 -5.42 7.74
CA ASP A 192 -16.29 -5.78 8.20
C ASP A 192 -16.31 -6.56 9.53
N SER A 193 -15.16 -6.72 10.20
CA SER A 193 -15.06 -7.34 11.52
C SER A 193 -16.03 -6.73 12.51
N GLN A 194 -16.66 -7.57 13.34
CA GLN A 194 -17.65 -7.17 14.34
C GLN A 194 -17.07 -7.20 15.76
N GLY A 195 -17.91 -6.88 16.76
CA GLY A 195 -17.54 -6.91 18.17
C GLY A 195 -16.47 -5.85 18.51
N LYS A 196 -15.48 -6.24 19.28
CA LYS A 196 -14.42 -5.32 19.74
C LYS A 196 -13.60 -4.71 18.61
N ASP A 197 -13.43 -5.42 17.51
CA ASP A 197 -12.76 -4.89 16.33
C ASP A 197 -13.55 -3.74 15.70
N LYS A 198 -14.89 -3.86 15.66
CA LYS A 198 -15.76 -2.76 15.24
C LYS A 198 -15.62 -1.55 16.15
N ASP A 199 -15.58 -1.76 17.47
CA ASP A 199 -15.43 -0.66 18.44
C ASP A 199 -14.11 0.10 18.24
N ILE A 200 -13.01 -0.63 17.97
CA ILE A 200 -11.70 -0.04 17.66
C ILE A 200 -11.76 0.75 16.36
N ARG A 201 -12.36 0.17 15.31
CA ARG A 201 -12.51 0.83 14.01
C ARG A 201 -13.32 2.10 14.11
N GLU A 202 -14.42 2.09 14.88
CA GLU A 202 -15.24 3.27 15.13
C GLU A 202 -14.44 4.39 15.80
N LYS A 203 -13.67 4.07 16.84
CA LYS A 203 -12.81 5.05 17.53
C LYS A 203 -11.73 5.61 16.61
N LEU A 204 -11.14 4.76 15.75
CA LEU A 204 -10.17 5.19 14.75
C LEU A 204 -10.81 6.17 13.76
N ILE A 205 -11.98 5.85 13.23
CA ILE A 205 -12.71 6.73 12.31
C ILE A 205 -13.05 8.06 12.97
N GLN A 206 -13.46 8.05 14.22
CA GLN A 206 -13.79 9.25 14.99
C GLN A 206 -12.60 10.20 15.22
N THR A 207 -11.36 9.72 15.08
CA THR A 207 -10.18 10.60 15.12
C THR A 207 -10.12 11.57 13.93
N GLY A 208 -10.80 11.26 12.82
CA GLY A 208 -10.68 11.98 11.56
C GLY A 208 -9.40 11.66 10.76
N HIS A 209 -8.58 10.71 11.21
CA HIS A 209 -7.27 10.43 10.63
C HIS A 209 -7.25 9.29 9.62
N VAL A 210 -8.39 8.65 9.33
CA VAL A 210 -8.49 7.72 8.19
C VAL A 210 -8.52 8.54 6.90
N ASP A 211 -7.57 8.31 6.01
CA ASP A 211 -7.36 9.12 4.81
C ASP A 211 -7.88 8.43 3.54
N VAL A 212 -7.30 7.28 3.20
CA VAL A 212 -7.67 6.51 2.01
C VAL A 212 -7.86 5.05 2.38
N MET A 213 -8.87 4.43 1.78
CA MET A 213 -9.15 3.00 1.85
C MET A 213 -9.23 2.45 0.43
N MET A 214 -8.35 1.50 0.08
CA MET A 214 -8.29 0.92 -1.25
C MET A 214 -8.56 -0.58 -1.21
N SER A 215 -9.55 -1.04 -1.95
CA SER A 215 -9.83 -2.47 -2.12
C SER A 215 -9.02 -3.02 -3.29
N VAL A 216 -8.30 -4.12 -3.05
CA VAL A 216 -7.42 -4.78 -4.02
C VAL A 216 -7.98 -6.15 -4.38
N GLY A 217 -7.89 -6.52 -5.65
CA GLY A 217 -8.37 -7.80 -6.15
C GLY A 217 -7.50 -8.99 -5.73
N ASN A 218 -7.90 -10.16 -6.19
CA ASN A 218 -7.16 -11.41 -5.96
C ASN A 218 -5.83 -11.44 -6.73
N ASN A 219 -4.98 -12.40 -6.38
CA ASN A 219 -3.75 -12.75 -7.10
C ASN A 219 -2.67 -11.64 -7.15
N PHE A 220 -2.69 -10.70 -6.22
CA PHE A 220 -1.55 -9.78 -6.04
C PHE A 220 -0.40 -10.42 -5.27
N PHE A 221 -0.69 -11.32 -4.32
CA PHE A 221 0.34 -12.04 -3.58
C PHE A 221 0.91 -13.21 -4.38
N TYR A 222 2.22 -13.45 -4.25
CA TYR A 222 2.93 -14.51 -5.00
C TYR A 222 2.48 -15.92 -4.65
N THR A 223 1.97 -16.14 -3.45
CA THR A 223 1.69 -17.48 -2.89
C THR A 223 0.25 -17.70 -2.48
N LYS A 224 -0.58 -16.67 -2.51
CA LYS A 224 -1.97 -16.76 -2.04
C LYS A 224 -2.90 -15.94 -2.95
N SER A 225 -4.01 -16.57 -3.33
CA SER A 225 -5.09 -15.87 -4.05
C SER A 225 -6.08 -15.26 -3.05
N LEU A 226 -5.62 -14.26 -2.29
CA LEU A 226 -6.47 -13.56 -1.32
C LEU A 226 -6.63 -12.10 -1.73
N PRO A 227 -7.86 -11.56 -1.66
CA PRO A 227 -8.06 -10.13 -1.78
C PRO A 227 -7.53 -9.44 -0.52
N CYS A 228 -7.07 -8.22 -0.66
CA CYS A 228 -6.63 -7.40 0.45
C CYS A 228 -7.15 -5.98 0.33
N SER A 229 -6.88 -5.19 1.33
CA SER A 229 -7.10 -3.74 1.31
C SER A 229 -5.84 -3.00 1.72
N LEU A 230 -5.64 -1.82 1.16
CA LEU A 230 -4.63 -0.88 1.60
C LEU A 230 -5.30 0.19 2.46
N TRP A 231 -4.78 0.38 3.65
CA TRP A 231 -5.26 1.36 4.60
C TRP A 231 -4.25 2.50 4.72
N PHE A 232 -4.74 3.72 4.67
CA PHE A 232 -3.93 4.92 4.81
C PHE A 232 -4.46 5.81 5.92
N LEU A 233 -3.59 6.12 6.89
CA LEU A 233 -3.87 7.01 8.00
C LEU A 233 -3.00 8.25 7.89
N ASP A 234 -3.54 9.42 8.23
CA ASP A 234 -2.82 10.69 8.22
C ASP A 234 -3.26 11.53 9.42
N LYS A 235 -2.35 11.70 10.39
CA LYS A 235 -2.59 12.58 11.55
C LYS A 235 -2.47 14.05 11.20
N GLY A 236 -1.87 14.39 10.07
CA GLY A 236 -1.74 15.74 9.54
C GLY A 236 -2.77 16.11 8.49
N LYS A 237 -3.93 15.44 8.44
CA LYS A 237 -4.99 15.79 7.47
C LYS A 237 -5.40 17.26 7.61
N PRO A 238 -5.59 17.98 6.48
CA PRO A 238 -6.17 19.31 6.51
C PRO A 238 -7.56 19.29 7.14
N GLU A 239 -7.93 20.36 7.84
CA GLU A 239 -9.20 20.47 8.57
C GLU A 239 -10.42 20.15 7.70
N HIS A 240 -10.44 20.62 6.43
CA HIS A 240 -11.56 20.39 5.50
C HIS A 240 -11.68 18.93 5.03
N LEU A 241 -10.68 18.08 5.27
CA LEU A 241 -10.69 16.66 4.93
C LEU A 241 -10.88 15.73 6.15
N LEU A 242 -10.88 16.25 7.39
CA LEU A 242 -10.95 15.44 8.60
C LEU A 242 -12.18 14.52 8.65
N ASP A 243 -13.33 15.00 8.18
CA ASP A 243 -14.58 14.22 8.16
C ASP A 243 -14.84 13.53 6.81
N THR A 244 -13.78 13.26 6.07
CA THR A 244 -13.86 12.59 4.76
C THR A 244 -12.86 11.45 4.65
N VAL A 245 -13.24 10.39 3.94
CA VAL A 245 -12.38 9.26 3.59
C VAL A 245 -12.53 8.99 2.11
N LEU A 246 -11.41 8.86 1.40
CA LEU A 246 -11.43 8.43 0.01
C LEU A 246 -11.49 6.90 -0.06
N PHE A 247 -12.54 6.36 -0.67
CA PHE A 247 -12.65 4.93 -0.98
C PHE A 247 -12.33 4.69 -2.46
N ILE A 248 -11.37 3.81 -2.74
CA ILE A 248 -11.00 3.40 -4.10
C ILE A 248 -11.28 1.91 -4.25
N ASP A 249 -12.15 1.54 -5.17
CA ASP A 249 -12.36 0.15 -5.56
C ASP A 249 -11.47 -0.21 -6.75
N ALA A 250 -10.31 -0.81 -6.45
CA ALA A 250 -9.35 -1.26 -7.46
C ALA A 250 -9.41 -2.77 -7.70
N ARG A 251 -10.46 -3.47 -7.25
CA ARG A 251 -10.55 -4.93 -7.35
C ARG A 251 -10.52 -5.46 -8.77
N ASN A 252 -10.99 -4.68 -9.73
CA ASN A 252 -11.00 -5.03 -11.15
C ASN A 252 -10.03 -4.19 -11.98
N TYR A 253 -9.12 -3.46 -11.34
CA TYR A 253 -8.14 -2.58 -11.98
C TYR A 253 -6.73 -3.12 -11.77
N TYR A 254 -6.23 -3.86 -12.74
CA TYR A 254 -4.90 -4.50 -12.68
C TYR A 254 -4.48 -5.01 -14.08
N THR A 255 -3.23 -5.39 -14.19
CA THR A 255 -2.67 -6.11 -15.33
C THR A 255 -2.42 -7.56 -14.92
N VAL A 256 -2.87 -8.50 -15.75
CA VAL A 256 -2.61 -9.94 -15.58
C VAL A 256 -1.21 -10.24 -16.10
N VAL A 257 -0.30 -10.64 -15.20
CA VAL A 257 1.07 -11.04 -15.57
C VAL A 257 1.12 -12.50 -15.97
N ASP A 258 0.44 -13.34 -15.18
CA ASP A 258 0.26 -14.76 -15.47
C ASP A 258 -1.05 -15.29 -14.83
N ARG A 259 -1.30 -16.59 -14.94
CA ARG A 259 -2.54 -17.21 -14.44
C ARG A 259 -2.78 -17.02 -12.94
N THR A 260 -1.75 -16.73 -12.17
CA THR A 260 -1.76 -16.65 -10.71
C THR A 260 -1.30 -15.30 -10.17
N GLN A 261 -0.89 -14.38 -11.05
CA GLN A 261 -0.26 -13.13 -10.65
C GLN A 261 -0.87 -11.93 -11.37
N ASN A 262 -1.43 -11.03 -10.60
CA ASN A 262 -1.85 -9.69 -11.00
C ASN A 262 -0.91 -8.64 -10.41
N GLU A 263 -0.76 -7.53 -11.11
CA GLU A 263 -0.02 -6.36 -10.62
C GLU A 263 -0.62 -5.07 -11.17
N TRP A 264 -0.20 -3.95 -10.63
CA TRP A 264 -0.39 -2.65 -11.26
C TRP A 264 0.84 -2.30 -12.10
N SER A 265 0.61 -1.99 -13.37
CA SER A 265 1.62 -1.39 -14.23
C SER A 265 1.97 0.04 -13.75
N ASP A 266 3.05 0.60 -14.26
CA ASP A 266 3.47 1.96 -13.89
C ASP A 266 2.39 3.01 -14.21
N TRP A 267 1.72 2.91 -15.36
CA TRP A 267 0.64 3.83 -15.71
C TRP A 267 -0.62 3.61 -14.87
N GLN A 268 -0.93 2.37 -14.46
CA GLN A 268 -2.04 2.10 -13.53
C GLN A 268 -1.77 2.69 -12.14
N LEU A 269 -0.53 2.58 -11.64
CA LEU A 269 -0.11 3.24 -10.40
C LEU A 269 -0.27 4.77 -10.49
N LYS A 270 0.19 5.39 -11.60
CA LYS A 270 0.03 6.83 -11.83
C LYS A 270 -1.45 7.25 -11.84
N ASN A 271 -2.32 6.47 -12.45
CA ASN A 271 -3.76 6.75 -12.48
C ASN A 271 -4.39 6.67 -11.08
N LEU A 272 -4.01 5.69 -10.28
CA LEU A 272 -4.46 5.60 -8.88
C LEU A 272 -3.93 6.77 -8.04
N ASP A 273 -2.67 7.16 -8.24
CA ASP A 273 -2.09 8.35 -7.60
C ASP A 273 -2.84 9.62 -7.97
N ALA A 274 -3.24 9.77 -9.23
CA ALA A 274 -4.01 10.92 -9.70
C ALA A 274 -5.34 11.07 -8.97
N ILE A 275 -6.02 9.99 -8.64
CA ILE A 275 -7.25 10.02 -7.84
C ILE A 275 -6.96 10.57 -6.43
N VAL A 276 -5.87 10.13 -5.81
CA VAL A 276 -5.44 10.62 -4.48
C VAL A 276 -5.05 12.09 -4.54
N TRP A 277 -4.33 12.53 -5.57
CA TRP A 277 -3.98 13.95 -5.75
C TRP A 277 -5.21 14.83 -5.89
N LEU A 278 -6.19 14.42 -6.69
CA LEU A 278 -7.45 15.18 -6.85
C LEU A 278 -8.21 15.26 -5.52
N TYR A 279 -8.27 14.18 -4.76
CA TYR A 279 -8.86 14.16 -3.42
C TYR A 279 -8.17 15.15 -2.47
N ARG A 280 -6.84 15.25 -2.53
CA ARG A 280 -6.03 16.16 -1.72
C ARG A 280 -6.00 17.60 -2.24
N GLY A 281 -6.61 17.87 -3.39
CA GLY A 281 -6.59 19.19 -4.03
C GLY A 281 -5.30 19.50 -4.77
N GLU A 282 -4.44 18.52 -5.03
CA GLU A 282 -3.16 18.67 -5.73
C GLU A 282 -3.35 18.66 -7.25
N VAL A 283 -4.15 19.59 -7.76
CA VAL A 283 -4.59 19.65 -9.16
C VAL A 283 -3.43 19.83 -10.13
N ASP A 284 -2.36 20.50 -9.73
CA ASP A 284 -1.19 20.72 -10.60
C ASP A 284 -0.43 19.41 -10.89
N LYS A 285 -0.35 18.49 -9.94
CA LYS A 285 0.20 17.16 -10.17
C LYS A 285 -0.63 16.37 -11.18
N TYR A 286 -1.95 16.44 -11.06
CA TYR A 286 -2.87 15.81 -12.03
C TYR A 286 -2.70 16.42 -13.44
N LYS A 287 -2.63 17.74 -13.57
CA LYS A 287 -2.39 18.41 -14.86
C LYS A 287 -1.03 18.03 -15.45
N GLY A 288 -0.01 17.88 -14.60
CA GLY A 288 1.32 17.41 -15.01
C GLY A 288 1.28 16.00 -15.61
N LEU A 289 0.54 15.10 -14.98
CA LEU A 289 0.34 13.73 -15.51
C LEU A 289 -0.41 13.73 -16.85
N LEU A 290 -1.46 14.56 -17.00
CA LEU A 290 -2.15 14.71 -18.28
C LEU A 290 -1.22 15.20 -19.37
N ALA A 291 -0.37 16.19 -19.06
CA ALA A 291 0.62 16.70 -20.03
C ALA A 291 1.64 15.63 -20.43
N GLU A 292 2.09 14.80 -19.49
CA GLU A 292 2.96 13.65 -19.76
C GLU A 292 2.29 12.67 -20.73
N TYR A 293 1.05 12.27 -20.48
CA TYR A 293 0.30 11.37 -21.36
C TYR A 293 0.07 11.97 -22.75
N HIS A 294 -0.25 13.24 -22.83
CA HIS A 294 -0.40 13.91 -24.11
C HIS A 294 0.91 13.95 -24.91
N ALA A 295 2.05 14.16 -24.24
CA ALA A 295 3.36 14.13 -24.90
C ALA A 295 3.69 12.72 -25.41
N GLU A 296 3.46 11.69 -24.61
CA GLU A 296 3.67 10.29 -25.02
C GLU A 296 2.81 9.92 -26.25
N LEU A 297 1.53 10.31 -26.25
CA LEU A 297 0.63 10.07 -27.38
C LEU A 297 1.05 10.84 -28.64
N ALA A 298 1.60 12.04 -28.50
CA ALA A 298 2.07 12.84 -29.62
C ALA A 298 3.31 12.23 -30.30
N ASP A 299 4.17 11.56 -29.52
CA ASP A 299 5.35 10.88 -30.02
C ASP A 299 5.06 9.51 -30.63
N ASP A 300 3.91 8.90 -30.28
CA ASP A 300 3.47 7.60 -30.81
C ASP A 300 2.64 7.80 -32.10
N ARG A 301 3.31 8.06 -33.22
CA ARG A 301 2.65 8.26 -34.52
C ARG A 301 1.71 7.13 -34.94
N PRO A 302 2.08 5.83 -34.81
CA PRO A 302 1.17 4.75 -35.14
C PRO A 302 -0.13 4.78 -34.32
N PHE A 303 -0.05 5.13 -33.04
CA PHE A 303 -1.22 5.25 -32.16
C PHE A 303 -2.10 6.44 -32.57
N ALA A 304 -1.52 7.60 -32.87
CA ALA A 304 -2.26 8.77 -33.32
C ALA A 304 -2.97 8.51 -34.66
N GLU A 305 -2.36 7.79 -35.57
CA GLU A 305 -2.97 7.37 -36.85
C GLU A 305 -4.16 6.40 -36.61
N ILE A 306 -4.02 5.42 -35.73
CA ILE A 306 -5.08 4.48 -35.34
C ILE A 306 -6.24 5.22 -34.68
N GLN A 307 -5.93 6.14 -33.77
CA GLN A 307 -6.94 6.96 -33.11
C GLN A 307 -7.74 7.80 -34.11
N ALA A 308 -7.07 8.49 -35.03
CA ALA A 308 -7.71 9.31 -36.06
C ALA A 308 -8.60 8.44 -36.97
N ALA A 309 -8.14 7.28 -37.36
CA ALA A 309 -8.94 6.32 -38.16
C ALA A 309 -10.16 5.81 -37.37
N LEU A 310 -10.02 5.53 -36.08
CA LEU A 310 -11.13 5.11 -35.22
C LEU A 310 -12.19 6.22 -35.08
N GLU A 311 -11.78 7.45 -34.86
CA GLU A 311 -12.68 8.61 -34.76
C GLU A 311 -13.47 8.83 -36.06
N GLN A 312 -12.82 8.72 -37.22
CA GLN A 312 -13.47 8.80 -38.51
C GLN A 312 -14.50 7.68 -38.69
N ASN A 313 -14.16 6.45 -38.34
CA ASN A 313 -15.07 5.31 -38.41
C ASN A 313 -16.31 5.46 -37.50
N VAL A 314 -16.08 5.94 -36.28
CA VAL A 314 -17.18 6.23 -35.31
C VAL A 314 -18.12 7.30 -35.88
N GLN A 315 -17.55 8.38 -36.45
CA GLN A 315 -18.35 9.45 -37.04
C GLN A 315 -19.15 8.95 -38.24
N ALA A 316 -18.56 8.20 -39.18
CA ALA A 316 -19.23 7.61 -40.30
C ALA A 316 -20.41 6.69 -39.89
N LYS A 317 -20.21 5.83 -38.86
CA LYS A 317 -21.23 5.00 -38.30
C LYS A 317 -22.40 5.76 -37.66
N ARG A 318 -22.11 6.88 -37.00
CA ARG A 318 -23.11 7.77 -36.43
C ARG A 318 -23.98 8.41 -37.53
N GLU A 319 -23.37 8.84 -38.63
CA GLU A 319 -24.07 9.42 -39.77
C GLU A 319 -24.92 8.36 -40.49
N GLU A 320 -24.40 7.16 -40.67
CA GLU A 320 -25.14 6.03 -41.24
C GLU A 320 -26.37 5.67 -40.39
N ALA A 321 -26.19 5.56 -39.06
CA ALA A 321 -27.28 5.29 -38.14
C ALA A 321 -28.34 6.39 -38.13
N LYS A 322 -27.92 7.66 -38.18
CA LYS A 322 -28.86 8.79 -38.28
C LYS A 322 -29.65 8.77 -39.56
N ALA A 323 -28.99 8.52 -40.69
CA ALA A 323 -29.69 8.36 -42.00
C ALA A 323 -30.69 7.22 -41.99
N ALA A 324 -30.36 6.08 -41.40
CA ALA A 324 -31.26 4.93 -41.25
C ALA A 324 -32.49 5.27 -40.39
N VAL A 325 -32.31 5.98 -39.28
CA VAL A 325 -33.43 6.46 -38.43
C VAL A 325 -34.32 7.45 -39.18
N ASP A 326 -33.74 8.36 -39.97
CA ASP A 326 -34.50 9.35 -40.72
C ASP A 326 -35.28 8.73 -41.91
N ALA A 327 -34.77 7.63 -42.45
CA ALA A 327 -35.43 6.86 -43.51
C ALA A 327 -36.50 5.85 -43.00
N ALA A 328 -36.51 5.57 -41.71
CA ALA A 328 -37.45 4.60 -41.12
C ALA A 328 -38.91 5.12 -41.16
N PRO A 329 -39.91 4.24 -41.38
CA PRO A 329 -41.34 4.60 -41.35
C PRO A 329 -41.74 5.18 -39.99
N ARG A 330 -42.63 6.19 -40.00
CA ARG A 330 -43.05 6.92 -38.79
C ARG A 330 -43.56 6.04 -37.62
N LYS A 331 -43.89 4.76 -37.84
CA LYS A 331 -44.33 3.81 -36.81
C LYS A 331 -43.16 3.10 -36.08
N GLU A 332 -41.94 3.24 -36.59
CA GLU A 332 -40.73 2.61 -36.06
C GLU A 332 -39.71 3.64 -35.48
N ARG A 333 -40.12 4.91 -35.48
CA ARG A 333 -39.31 6.00 -34.89
C ARG A 333 -39.53 6.05 -33.36
#